data_e99f4441075ffd1d13b7e0bfbbeeb7a2
#
_entry.id   e99f4441075ffd1d13b7e0bfbbeeb7a2
#
_cell.length_a   1.000
_cell.length_b   1.000
_cell.length_c   1.000
_cell.angle_alpha   90.00
_cell.angle_beta   90.00
_cell.angle_gamma   90.00
#
_symmetry.space_group_name_H-M   'P 1'
#
loop_
_entity.id
_entity.type
_entity.pdbx_description
1 polymer ?
#
loop_
_entity_poly.entity_id
_entity_poly.type
_entity_poly.pdbx_seq_one_letter_code
_entity_poly.pdbx_strand_id
1 'polypeptide(L)'
;IIFINSANIPYSDDIYLDGNVHFIGTQGVGKSTLLRAILFFYNADRQRLGISVEKQNYTDYYFPYSNSYIVYEVATENGAFCILSFKSMNRVCYRFIHSPYRKEFFIDENRVAYSESDRVRAVLDQYGIEYSRIIYTYDEYRNILYGNSTSPEFSRYSLMESKQYQNIP
;
A
#
# COMPACT_ATOMS: atom_id res chain seq x y z
N ILE A 1 3.85 0.35 -7.68
CA ILE A 1 2.45 0.21 -7.20
C ILE A 1 1.74 -0.84 -8.02
N ILE A 2 1.01 -1.70 -7.37
CA ILE A 2 0.21 -2.73 -8.00
C ILE A 2 -1.24 -2.63 -7.50
N PHE A 3 -2.19 -2.59 -8.44
CA PHE A 3 -3.62 -2.63 -8.15
C PHE A 3 -4.17 -4.03 -8.41
N ILE A 4 -4.95 -4.56 -7.49
CA ILE A 4 -5.62 -5.86 -7.61
C ILE A 4 -7.08 -5.67 -7.24
N ASN A 5 -7.99 -5.83 -8.19
CA ASN A 5 -9.42 -5.58 -8.04
C ASN A 5 -9.72 -4.23 -7.35
N SER A 6 -8.91 -3.22 -7.61
CA SER A 6 -8.99 -1.92 -6.97
C SER A 6 -9.53 -0.88 -7.95
N ALA A 7 -10.44 -0.04 -7.50
CA ALA A 7 -11.17 0.88 -8.35
C ALA A 7 -11.80 0.12 -9.55
N ASN A 8 -11.49 0.51 -10.76
CA ASN A 8 -11.93 -0.18 -11.98
C ASN A 8 -10.82 -1.04 -12.61
N ILE A 9 -9.78 -1.37 -11.83
CA ILE A 9 -8.60 -2.09 -12.31
C ILE A 9 -8.63 -3.51 -11.75
N PRO A 10 -8.86 -4.54 -12.60
CA PRO A 10 -8.86 -5.93 -12.15
C PRO A 10 -7.47 -6.38 -11.66
N TYR A 11 -6.46 -6.07 -12.45
CA TYR A 11 -5.05 -6.28 -12.12
C TYR A 11 -4.20 -5.32 -12.96
N SER A 12 -3.26 -4.66 -12.34
CA SER A 12 -2.28 -3.86 -13.05
C SER A 12 -0.94 -4.60 -13.13
N ASP A 13 -0.22 -4.40 -14.22
CA ASP A 13 1.20 -4.66 -14.21
C ASP A 13 1.90 -3.71 -13.25
N ASP A 14 3.15 -4.02 -12.89
CA ASP A 14 3.93 -3.19 -12.00
C ASP A 14 4.05 -1.77 -12.55
N ILE A 15 3.66 -0.79 -11.76
CA ILE A 15 3.78 0.62 -12.12
C ILE A 15 4.98 1.19 -11.39
N TYR A 16 6.04 1.45 -12.14
CA TYR A 16 7.29 1.99 -11.60
C TYR A 16 7.22 3.49 -11.44
N LEU A 17 7.72 4.00 -10.30
CA LEU A 17 7.71 5.41 -9.95
C LEU A 17 9.13 5.92 -9.68
N ASP A 18 10.09 5.45 -10.46
CA ASP A 18 11.48 5.84 -10.33
C ASP A 18 11.74 7.20 -11.01
N GLY A 19 12.35 8.12 -10.28
CA GLY A 19 12.70 9.44 -10.80
C GLY A 19 11.47 10.28 -11.20
N ASN A 20 11.59 11.02 -12.29
CA ASN A 20 10.51 11.83 -12.82
C ASN A 20 9.57 11.00 -13.69
N VAL A 21 8.34 10.82 -13.24
CA VAL A 21 7.32 10.05 -13.95
C VAL A 21 6.27 10.99 -14.51
N HIS A 22 5.98 10.85 -15.80
CA HIS A 22 4.92 11.59 -16.48
C HIS A 22 3.76 10.65 -16.82
N PHE A 23 2.56 10.97 -16.33
CA PHE A 23 1.35 10.25 -16.68
C PHE A 23 0.70 10.91 -17.90
N ILE A 24 0.71 10.23 -19.01
CA ILE A 24 0.16 10.71 -20.29
C ILE A 24 -1.04 9.85 -20.64
N GLY A 25 -2.14 10.50 -21.03
CA GLY A 25 -3.35 9.82 -21.47
C GLY A 25 -4.52 10.78 -21.57
N THR A 26 -5.58 10.32 -22.22
CA THR A 26 -6.85 11.06 -22.29
C THR A 26 -7.63 10.95 -20.99
N GLN A 27 -8.61 11.82 -20.80
CA GLN A 27 -9.51 11.74 -19.65
C GLN A 27 -10.20 10.36 -19.61
N GLY A 28 -10.29 9.76 -18.41
CA GLY A 28 -10.95 8.47 -18.21
C GLY A 28 -10.03 7.24 -18.26
N VAL A 29 -8.73 7.38 -18.48
CA VAL A 29 -7.77 6.25 -18.49
C VAL A 29 -7.16 5.93 -17.12
N GLY A 30 -7.67 6.49 -16.03
CA GLY A 30 -7.25 6.17 -14.68
C GLY A 30 -6.07 7.00 -14.14
N LYS A 31 -5.67 8.07 -14.81
CA LYS A 31 -4.57 8.95 -14.33
C LYS A 31 -4.84 9.53 -12.96
N SER A 32 -6.04 10.05 -12.74
CA SER A 32 -6.44 10.63 -11.44
C SER A 32 -6.51 9.56 -10.34
N THR A 33 -6.97 8.36 -10.67
CA THR A 33 -7.01 7.21 -9.76
C THR A 33 -5.61 6.85 -9.29
N LEU A 34 -4.66 6.73 -10.21
CA LEU A 34 -3.27 6.42 -9.89
C LEU A 34 -2.63 7.54 -9.07
N LEU A 35 -2.81 8.80 -9.48
CA LEU A 35 -2.23 9.94 -8.75
C LEU A 35 -2.73 10.01 -7.30
N ARG A 36 -4.02 9.82 -7.09
CA ARG A 36 -4.61 9.80 -5.75
C ARG A 36 -4.08 8.64 -4.91
N ALA A 37 -3.86 7.45 -5.49
CA ALA A 37 -3.26 6.32 -4.79
C ALA A 37 -1.81 6.61 -4.38
N ILE A 38 -1.05 7.29 -5.21
CA ILE A 38 0.32 7.74 -4.88
C ILE A 38 0.29 8.76 -3.74
N LEU A 39 -0.57 9.76 -3.83
CA LEU A 39 -0.73 10.76 -2.78
C LEU A 39 -1.20 10.13 -1.46
N PHE A 40 -2.06 9.13 -1.55
CA PHE A 40 -2.53 8.39 -0.39
C PHE A 40 -1.39 7.63 0.32
N PHE A 41 -0.44 7.10 -0.42
CA PHE A 41 0.75 6.47 0.16
C PHE A 41 1.53 7.43 1.06
N TYR A 42 1.72 8.68 0.61
CA TYR A 42 2.52 9.67 1.32
C TYR A 42 1.73 10.48 2.36
N ASN A 43 0.48 10.76 2.07
CA ASN A 43 -0.30 11.68 2.90
C ASN A 43 -1.79 11.51 2.65
N ALA A 44 -2.42 10.60 3.37
CA ALA A 44 -3.82 10.26 3.18
C ALA A 44 -4.81 11.26 3.80
N ASP A 45 -4.49 12.52 3.84
CA ASP A 45 -5.50 13.52 4.16
C ASP A 45 -6.50 13.63 3.01
N ARG A 46 -7.65 12.98 3.18
CA ARG A 46 -8.72 12.88 2.17
C ARG A 46 -9.18 14.26 1.69
N GLN A 47 -9.18 15.25 2.55
CA GLN A 47 -9.60 16.61 2.20
C GLN A 47 -8.62 17.25 1.22
N ARG A 48 -7.34 16.99 1.39
CA ARG A 48 -6.29 17.51 0.50
C ARG A 48 -6.20 16.77 -0.84
N LEU A 49 -6.76 15.56 -0.91
CA LEU A 49 -6.78 14.80 -2.16
C LEU A 49 -7.87 15.27 -3.14
N GLY A 50 -8.66 16.27 -2.78
CA GLY A 50 -9.72 16.78 -3.64
C GLY A 50 -10.83 15.77 -3.92
N ILE A 51 -10.97 14.75 -3.07
CA ILE A 51 -12.08 13.80 -3.16
C ILE A 51 -13.28 14.48 -2.54
N SER A 52 -14.24 14.86 -3.38
CA SER A 52 -15.46 15.49 -2.90
C SER A 52 -16.24 14.53 -2.00
N VAL A 53 -16.86 15.06 -0.96
CA VAL A 53 -17.70 14.30 -0.01
C VAL A 53 -18.85 13.58 -0.72
N GLU A 54 -19.26 14.07 -1.89
CA GLU A 54 -20.34 13.53 -2.71
C GLU A 54 -19.93 12.32 -3.57
N LYS A 55 -18.64 12.12 -3.79
CA LYS A 55 -18.13 10.92 -4.47
C LYS A 55 -17.90 9.83 -3.44
N GLN A 56 -18.12 8.59 -3.87
CA GLN A 56 -17.86 7.40 -3.07
C GLN A 56 -16.65 7.60 -2.17
N ASN A 57 -16.82 7.23 -0.92
CA ASN A 57 -15.72 7.17 0.04
C ASN A 57 -14.51 6.52 -0.62
N TYR A 58 -13.32 7.06 -0.42
CA TYR A 58 -12.07 6.49 -0.89
C TYR A 58 -12.00 4.97 -0.66
N THR A 59 -12.45 4.53 0.52
CA THR A 59 -12.46 3.11 0.91
C THR A 59 -13.33 2.28 -0.03
N ASP A 60 -14.53 2.72 -0.35
CA ASP A 60 -15.45 1.97 -1.22
C ASP A 60 -15.03 2.00 -2.68
N TYR A 61 -14.39 3.09 -3.11
CA TYR A 61 -13.91 3.22 -4.48
C TYR A 61 -12.69 2.35 -4.77
N TYR A 62 -11.66 2.41 -3.90
CA TYR A 62 -10.41 1.66 -4.11
C TYR A 62 -10.50 0.21 -3.63
N PHE A 63 -11.40 -0.09 -2.70
CA PHE A 63 -11.54 -1.42 -2.12
C PHE A 63 -13.00 -1.88 -2.19
N PRO A 64 -13.56 -2.06 -3.41
CA PRO A 64 -14.96 -2.46 -3.55
C PRO A 64 -15.25 -3.90 -3.12
N TYR A 65 -14.23 -4.76 -3.06
CA TYR A 65 -14.38 -6.18 -2.76
C TYR A 65 -13.47 -6.61 -1.62
N SER A 66 -13.77 -7.77 -1.03
CA SER A 66 -12.91 -8.38 0.02
C SER A 66 -11.52 -8.78 -0.49
N ASN A 67 -11.37 -8.95 -1.80
CA ASN A 67 -10.11 -9.24 -2.48
C ASN A 67 -9.57 -8.04 -3.28
N SER A 68 -9.90 -6.85 -2.85
CA SER A 68 -9.36 -5.60 -3.41
C SER A 68 -8.12 -5.20 -2.64
N TYR A 69 -7.01 -5.01 -3.33
CA TYR A 69 -5.72 -4.67 -2.74
C TYR A 69 -5.01 -3.59 -3.53
N ILE A 70 -4.28 -2.75 -2.81
CA ILE A 70 -3.22 -1.92 -3.40
C ILE A 70 -1.93 -2.31 -2.70
N VAL A 71 -0.92 -2.67 -3.46
CA VAL A 71 0.40 -3.03 -2.94
C VAL A 71 1.39 -1.97 -3.36
N TYR A 72 2.07 -1.41 -2.37
CA TYR A 72 3.19 -0.50 -2.59
C TYR A 72 4.49 -1.24 -2.29
N GLU A 73 5.35 -1.38 -3.29
CA GLU A 73 6.71 -1.88 -3.07
C GLU A 73 7.63 -0.69 -2.83
N VAL A 74 8.37 -0.74 -1.76
CA VAL A 74 9.36 0.29 -1.38
C VAL A 74 10.74 -0.32 -1.47
N ALA A 75 11.56 0.18 -2.39
CA ALA A 75 12.95 -0.20 -2.50
C ALA A 75 13.80 0.67 -1.58
N THR A 76 14.65 0.04 -0.79
CA THR A 76 15.60 0.69 0.10
C THR A 76 17.01 0.16 -0.16
N GLU A 77 18.04 0.80 0.41
CA GLU A 77 19.41 0.32 0.33
C GLU A 77 19.58 -1.09 0.92
N ASN A 78 18.75 -1.45 1.89
CA ASN A 78 18.78 -2.73 2.58
C ASN A 78 17.86 -3.80 1.99
N GLY A 79 17.28 -3.55 0.82
CA GLY A 79 16.33 -4.43 0.17
C GLY A 79 14.98 -3.76 -0.05
N ALA A 80 13.96 -4.54 -0.33
CA ALA A 80 12.62 -4.04 -0.57
C ALA A 80 11.62 -4.63 0.42
N PHE A 81 10.58 -3.85 0.72
CA PHE A 81 9.43 -4.32 1.46
C PHE A 81 8.14 -3.88 0.76
N CYS A 82 7.05 -4.54 1.09
CA CYS A 82 5.74 -4.18 0.57
C CYS A 82 4.83 -3.65 1.67
N ILE A 83 3.93 -2.77 1.27
CA ILE A 83 2.81 -2.33 2.10
C ILE A 83 1.54 -2.78 1.40
N LEU A 84 0.82 -3.70 2.04
CA LEU A 84 -0.48 -4.15 1.60
C LEU A 84 -1.55 -3.25 2.20
N SER A 85 -2.34 -2.62 1.34
CA SER A 85 -3.52 -1.86 1.73
C SER A 85 -4.78 -2.63 1.34
N PHE A 86 -5.73 -2.70 2.26
CA PHE A 86 -6.99 -3.44 2.09
C PHE A 86 -8.09 -2.86 2.97
N LYS A 87 -9.32 -3.25 2.73
CA LYS A 87 -10.45 -2.82 3.55
C LYS A 87 -10.78 -3.85 4.62
N SER A 88 -10.90 -3.41 5.86
CA SER A 88 -11.43 -4.19 6.97
C SER A 88 -12.28 -3.29 7.86
N MET A 89 -13.44 -3.77 8.29
CA MET A 89 -14.38 -3.01 9.13
C MET A 89 -14.67 -1.59 8.60
N ASN A 90 -14.92 -1.48 7.30
CA ASN A 90 -15.23 -0.22 6.60
C ASN A 90 -14.12 0.85 6.67
N ARG A 91 -12.88 0.44 6.90
CA ARG A 91 -11.71 1.33 6.89
C ARG A 91 -10.56 0.71 6.11
N VAL A 92 -9.67 1.57 5.64
CA VAL A 92 -8.42 1.12 5.03
C VAL A 92 -7.46 0.69 6.13
N CYS A 93 -6.96 -0.53 6.00
CA CYS A 93 -5.97 -1.12 6.89
C CYS A 93 -4.69 -1.41 6.12
N TYR A 94 -3.60 -1.60 6.84
CA TYR A 94 -2.28 -1.80 6.27
C TYR A 94 -1.58 -2.98 6.92
N ARG A 95 -0.73 -3.64 6.13
CA ARG A 95 0.21 -4.64 6.64
C ARG A 95 1.55 -4.45 5.93
N PHE A 96 2.61 -4.37 6.69
CA PHE A 96 3.97 -4.37 6.15
C PHE A 96 4.44 -5.81 5.94
N ILE A 97 5.05 -6.06 4.79
CA ILE A 97 5.54 -7.37 4.39
C ILE A 97 7.03 -7.24 4.10
N HIS A 98 7.85 -8.00 4.80
CA HIS A 98 9.30 -7.95 4.69
C HIS A 98 9.80 -8.79 3.50
N SER A 99 9.41 -8.37 2.31
CA SER A 99 9.77 -9.01 1.03
C SER A 99 9.56 -8.06 -0.12
N PRO A 100 10.32 -8.18 -1.22
CA PRO A 100 9.91 -7.62 -2.50
C PRO A 100 8.54 -8.15 -2.92
N TYR A 101 7.90 -7.43 -3.83
CA TYR A 101 6.61 -7.86 -4.37
C TYR A 101 6.75 -9.21 -5.10
N ARG A 102 5.83 -10.11 -4.78
CA ARG A 102 5.64 -11.38 -5.49
C ARG A 102 4.16 -11.61 -5.71
N LYS A 103 3.78 -11.78 -6.96
CA LYS A 103 2.39 -11.96 -7.39
C LYS A 103 1.69 -13.10 -6.67
N GLU A 104 2.39 -14.20 -6.45
CA GLU A 104 1.87 -15.41 -5.80
C GLU A 104 1.45 -15.20 -4.35
N PHE A 105 1.85 -14.10 -3.70
CA PHE A 105 1.37 -13.79 -2.35
C PHE A 105 -0.09 -13.34 -2.35
N PHE A 106 -0.57 -12.79 -3.45
CA PHE A 106 -1.87 -12.11 -3.52
C PHE A 106 -2.85 -12.79 -4.46
N ILE A 107 -2.37 -13.53 -5.44
CA ILE A 107 -3.14 -14.11 -6.53
C ILE A 107 -2.83 -15.60 -6.62
N ASP A 108 -3.88 -16.43 -6.68
CA ASP A 108 -3.73 -17.87 -6.78
C ASP A 108 -3.33 -18.33 -8.20
N GLU A 109 -3.15 -19.63 -8.36
CA GLU A 109 -2.78 -20.26 -9.63
C GLU A 109 -3.84 -20.10 -10.73
N ASN A 110 -5.10 -19.84 -10.35
CA ASN A 110 -6.21 -19.56 -11.26
C ASN A 110 -6.32 -18.09 -11.63
N ARG A 111 -5.36 -17.26 -11.26
CA ARG A 111 -5.34 -15.81 -11.47
C ARG A 111 -6.45 -15.07 -10.71
N VAL A 112 -6.91 -15.63 -9.60
CA VAL A 112 -7.92 -15.02 -8.73
C VAL A 112 -7.23 -14.51 -7.47
N ALA A 113 -7.49 -13.25 -7.10
CA ALA A 113 -6.98 -12.68 -5.88
C ALA A 113 -7.59 -13.41 -4.66
N TYR A 114 -6.78 -13.64 -3.63
CA TYR A 114 -7.24 -14.25 -2.39
C TYR A 114 -8.34 -13.41 -1.75
N SER A 115 -9.42 -14.05 -1.32
CA SER A 115 -10.67 -13.40 -0.95
C SER A 115 -10.61 -12.58 0.35
N GLU A 116 -9.58 -12.74 1.15
CA GLU A 116 -9.41 -12.01 2.42
C GLU A 116 -7.94 -11.85 2.75
N SER A 117 -7.62 -10.80 3.52
CA SER A 117 -6.25 -10.55 3.97
C SER A 117 -5.67 -11.69 4.80
N ASP A 118 -6.53 -12.47 5.49
CA ASP A 118 -6.11 -13.66 6.24
C ASP A 118 -5.60 -14.78 5.32
N ARG A 119 -6.15 -14.89 4.12
CA ARG A 119 -5.64 -15.82 3.10
C ARG A 119 -4.26 -15.40 2.61
N VAL A 120 -4.07 -14.11 2.38
CA VAL A 120 -2.74 -13.55 2.05
C VAL A 120 -1.75 -13.86 3.16
N ARG A 121 -2.13 -13.66 4.41
CA ARG A 121 -1.30 -13.99 5.57
C ARG A 121 -0.91 -15.46 5.59
N ALA A 122 -1.86 -16.36 5.34
CA ALA A 122 -1.60 -17.81 5.30
C ALA A 122 -0.57 -18.17 4.22
N VAL A 123 -0.63 -17.51 3.06
CA VAL A 123 0.36 -17.69 1.98
C VAL A 123 1.74 -17.18 2.40
N LEU A 124 1.81 -16.02 3.05
CA LEU A 124 3.07 -15.49 3.58
C LEU A 124 3.70 -16.44 4.58
N ASP A 125 2.91 -17.03 5.48
CA ASP A 125 3.37 -18.04 6.44
C ASP A 125 3.92 -19.26 5.72
N GLN A 126 3.25 -19.71 4.66
CA GLN A 126 3.69 -20.85 3.86
C GLN A 126 5.06 -20.61 3.20
N TYR A 127 5.31 -19.39 2.74
CA TYR A 127 6.60 -19.01 2.15
C TYR A 127 7.66 -18.59 3.19
N GLY A 128 7.33 -18.58 4.48
CA GLY A 128 8.25 -18.16 5.54
C GLY A 128 8.58 -16.66 5.51
N ILE A 129 7.67 -15.83 5.00
CA ILE A 129 7.86 -14.39 4.89
C ILE A 129 7.39 -13.69 6.16
N GLU A 130 8.24 -12.84 6.71
CA GLU A 130 7.91 -12.00 7.86
C GLU A 130 6.96 -10.87 7.45
N TYR A 131 5.99 -10.58 8.30
CA TYR A 131 5.03 -9.50 8.12
C TYR A 131 4.63 -8.89 9.46
N SER A 132 4.14 -7.66 9.42
CA SER A 132 3.64 -6.98 10.61
C SER A 132 2.23 -7.43 10.99
N ARG A 133 1.81 -7.06 12.20
CA ARG A 133 0.39 -7.04 12.53
C ARG A 133 -0.36 -6.07 11.59
N ILE A 134 -1.69 -6.15 11.59
CA ILE A 134 -2.51 -5.20 10.86
C ILE A 134 -2.44 -3.83 11.55
N ILE A 135 -2.27 -2.79 10.75
CA ILE A 135 -2.34 -1.39 11.17
C ILE A 135 -3.72 -0.87 10.80
N TYR A 136 -4.50 -0.49 11.79
CA TYR A 136 -5.90 -0.13 11.61
C TYR A 136 -6.14 1.36 11.41
N THR A 137 -5.17 2.21 11.71
CA THR A 137 -5.33 3.65 11.60
C THR A 137 -4.29 4.24 10.66
N TYR A 138 -4.71 5.29 9.97
CA TYR A 138 -3.82 6.04 9.11
C TYR A 138 -2.72 6.74 9.90
N ASP A 139 -3.02 7.27 11.06
CA ASP A 139 -2.02 7.96 11.90
C ASP A 139 -0.89 7.02 12.31
N GLU A 140 -1.21 5.79 12.71
CA GLU A 140 -0.17 4.80 13.02
C GLU A 140 0.65 4.43 11.78
N TYR A 141 0.01 4.20 10.64
CA TYR A 141 0.68 3.93 9.38
C TYR A 141 1.66 5.04 9.02
N ARG A 142 1.21 6.29 9.09
CA ARG A 142 2.03 7.46 8.82
C ARG A 142 3.22 7.56 9.77
N ASN A 143 3.01 7.33 11.05
CA ASN A 143 4.09 7.36 12.04
C ASN A 143 5.17 6.31 11.75
N ILE A 144 4.77 5.12 11.31
CA ILE A 144 5.72 4.08 10.89
C ILE A 144 6.53 4.55 9.68
N LEU A 145 5.88 5.05 8.64
CA LEU A 145 6.54 5.49 7.42
C LEU A 145 7.55 6.61 7.67
N TYR A 146 7.23 7.55 8.54
CA TYR A 146 8.09 8.71 8.82
C TYR A 146 9.02 8.50 10.02
N GLY A 147 9.15 7.27 10.51
CA GLY A 147 10.11 6.93 11.55
C GLY A 147 9.75 7.42 12.95
N ASN A 148 8.49 7.79 13.18
CA ASN A 148 7.99 8.29 14.46
C ASN A 148 7.37 7.19 15.33
N SER A 149 7.36 5.94 14.87
CA SER A 149 6.88 4.82 15.67
C SER A 149 7.85 4.48 16.79
N THR A 150 7.31 4.27 17.99
CA THR A 150 8.07 3.84 19.15
C THR A 150 8.24 2.32 19.23
N SER A 151 7.52 1.56 18.39
CA SER A 151 7.58 0.10 18.34
C SER A 151 8.80 -0.36 17.53
N PRO A 152 9.76 -1.11 18.14
CA PRO A 152 10.99 -1.49 17.45
C PRO A 152 10.76 -2.35 16.20
N GLU A 153 9.68 -3.12 16.17
CA GLU A 153 9.31 -4.00 15.06
C GLU A 153 9.10 -3.24 13.74
N PHE A 154 8.75 -1.96 13.79
CA PHE A 154 8.48 -1.14 12.62
C PHE A 154 9.67 -0.30 12.14
N SER A 155 10.79 -0.31 12.85
CA SER A 155 11.95 0.54 12.49
C SER A 155 12.48 0.26 11.07
N ARG A 156 12.40 -0.97 10.62
CA ARG A 156 12.85 -1.39 9.27
C ARG A 156 11.98 -0.86 8.13
N TYR A 157 10.79 -0.35 8.41
CA TYR A 157 9.82 0.12 7.41
C TYR A 157 9.77 1.65 7.30
N SER A 158 10.64 2.35 7.98
CA SER A 158 10.73 3.81 7.89
C SER A 158 11.34 4.24 6.55
N LEU A 159 10.74 5.24 5.92
CA LEU A 159 11.31 5.93 4.77
C LEU A 159 12.38 6.95 5.17
N MET A 160 12.44 7.31 6.45
CA MET A 160 13.42 8.24 6.98
C MET A 160 14.72 7.51 7.31
N GLU A 161 15.84 8.13 7.00
CA GLU A 161 17.14 7.66 7.43
C GLU A 161 17.19 7.55 8.95
N SER A 162 17.98 6.61 9.45
CA SER A 162 18.07 6.35 10.89
C SER A 162 18.44 7.62 11.66
N LYS A 163 17.91 7.73 12.88
CA LYS A 163 18.10 8.89 13.80
C LYS A 163 19.56 9.31 14.04
N GLN A 164 20.54 8.59 13.53
CA GLN A 164 21.95 8.97 13.61
C GLN A 164 22.25 10.32 12.94
N TYR A 165 21.41 10.73 11.97
CA TYR A 165 21.56 12.02 11.31
C TYR A 165 20.80 13.17 11.98
N GLN A 166 19.90 12.86 12.93
CA GLN A 166 19.14 13.91 13.64
C GLN A 166 19.95 14.63 14.73
N ASN A 167 21.12 14.15 15.08
CA ASN A 167 22.01 14.70 16.11
C ASN A 167 23.27 15.38 15.56
N ILE A 168 23.29 15.72 14.28
CA ILE A 168 24.36 16.54 13.72
C ILE A 168 24.02 17.99 14.02
N PRO A 169 24.83 18.70 14.80
CA PRO A 169 24.59 20.10 15.13
C PRO A 169 24.70 21.00 13.91
#